data_991dd440a43d0ffa361aa29c47bd3e44
#
_entry.id   991dd440a43d0ffa361aa29c47bd3e44
#
_cell.length_a   1.000
_cell.length_b   1.000
_cell.length_c   1.000
_cell.angle_alpha   90.00
_cell.angle_beta   90.00
_cell.angle_gamma   90.00
#
_symmetry.space_group_name_H-M   'P 1'
#
loop_
_entity.id
_entity.type
_entity.pdbx_description
1 polymer ?
#
loop_
_entity_poly.entity_id
_entity_poly.type
_entity_poly.pdbx_seq_one_letter_code
_entity_poly.pdbx_strand_id
1 'polypeptide(L)'
;MTQAPAATRATRRQHDREIVMLAVPAFGALVAEPLFVMADSAIVGHLGTVQLAGLGVASALLTTAVSIFVFLAYATTAAVARRVGAGDLQAAIRQGMDGIWLALLIGATVIAVVLPSAPALINLFGASDTAAPYATTYLRISSLGIPAMLIVLAATGVLRGLQNTKTPLYVAISGFVANAVLNLVLVYGADLGIAGSAWGTVIAQWGMAAVYLVVVVRGARRHGASLAPDAAGIRASAQAGAPLLVRTLSLRAILLIATAVAARLGDADIAAHQIILSLWSLLAFALDAIAIAGQAIIGRYLGADDPQGARAACRRMVQWGIAVGVVLGLLVILSRPLFLPLFTSDPTVKDTALPALIMVALSQPICGVVYVLDGVLMGAGDGPYLAGAMLVTLAVFVPAALLVPAFGGGLTAVWAAMTLMMAVRMLTLLLRARSGRWVVTGATR
;
A
#
# COMPACT_ATOMS: atom_id res chain seq x y z
N MET A 1 -2.75 41.13 14.90
CA MET A 1 -3.45 39.96 14.29
C MET A 1 -3.98 40.39 12.92
N THR A 2 -3.19 40.21 11.88
CA THR A 2 -3.53 40.58 10.49
C THR A 2 -4.44 39.48 9.93
N GLN A 3 -5.67 39.83 9.59
CA GLN A 3 -6.62 38.95 8.89
C GLN A 3 -6.03 38.55 7.56
N ALA A 4 -5.82 37.24 7.35
CA ALA A 4 -5.45 36.70 6.04
C ALA A 4 -6.56 37.06 5.03
N PRO A 5 -6.21 37.56 3.83
CA PRO A 5 -7.20 38.01 2.87
C PRO A 5 -8.20 36.90 2.49
N ALA A 6 -9.45 37.25 2.21
CA ALA A 6 -10.55 36.32 1.93
C ALA A 6 -10.25 35.29 0.83
N ALA A 7 -9.47 35.66 -0.17
CA ALA A 7 -8.95 34.77 -1.24
C ALA A 7 -8.14 33.60 -0.71
N THR A 8 -7.33 33.83 0.35
CA THR A 8 -6.52 32.75 0.96
C THR A 8 -7.37 31.74 1.75
N ARG A 9 -8.50 32.17 2.32
CA ARG A 9 -9.44 31.26 3.03
C ARG A 9 -10.25 30.42 2.05
N ALA A 10 -10.70 30.99 0.93
CA ALA A 10 -11.40 30.25 -0.12
C ALA A 10 -10.52 29.13 -0.71
N THR A 11 -9.27 29.43 -1.05
CA THR A 11 -8.31 28.46 -1.57
C THR A 11 -7.99 27.35 -0.56
N ARG A 12 -7.89 27.66 0.75
CA ARG A 12 -7.68 26.65 1.79
C ARG A 12 -8.87 25.69 1.90
N ARG A 13 -10.10 26.20 1.90
CA ARG A 13 -11.32 25.37 1.95
C ARG A 13 -11.44 24.49 0.71
N GLN A 14 -11.01 24.95 -0.44
CA GLN A 14 -10.99 24.17 -1.67
C GLN A 14 -10.03 22.98 -1.54
N HIS A 15 -8.78 23.22 -1.12
CA HIS A 15 -7.82 22.14 -0.89
C HIS A 15 -8.31 21.15 0.17
N ASP A 16 -8.90 21.62 1.28
CA ASP A 16 -9.44 20.74 2.31
C ASP A 16 -10.53 19.81 1.76
N ARG A 17 -11.45 20.39 0.97
CA ARG A 17 -12.51 19.60 0.33
C ARG A 17 -11.95 18.58 -0.66
N GLU A 18 -10.96 18.95 -1.48
CA GLU A 18 -10.31 18.04 -2.42
C GLU A 18 -9.60 16.89 -1.68
N ILE A 19 -8.84 17.19 -0.62
CA ILE A 19 -8.14 16.19 0.19
C ILE A 19 -9.15 15.21 0.78
N VAL A 20 -10.19 15.69 1.46
CA VAL A 20 -11.19 14.83 2.10
C VAL A 20 -11.96 13.99 1.08
N MET A 21 -12.38 14.59 -0.05
CA MET A 21 -13.12 13.87 -1.10
C MET A 21 -12.33 12.73 -1.73
N LEU A 22 -10.99 12.83 -1.78
CA LEU A 22 -10.14 11.78 -2.34
C LEU A 22 -9.65 10.80 -1.26
N ALA A 23 -9.29 11.31 -0.07
CA ALA A 23 -8.71 10.49 0.99
C ALA A 23 -9.74 9.58 1.67
N VAL A 24 -10.96 10.04 1.94
CA VAL A 24 -11.95 9.22 2.65
C VAL A 24 -12.35 7.96 1.88
N PRO A 25 -12.70 8.03 0.57
CA PRO A 25 -12.95 6.81 -0.18
C PRO A 25 -11.69 5.94 -0.37
N ALA A 26 -10.50 6.55 -0.49
CA ALA A 26 -9.25 5.82 -0.57
C ALA A 26 -8.96 5.03 0.71
N PHE A 27 -9.20 5.62 1.88
CA PHE A 27 -9.09 4.94 3.18
C PHE A 27 -10.03 3.73 3.27
N GLY A 28 -11.30 3.91 2.89
CA GLY A 28 -12.27 2.81 2.86
C GLY A 28 -11.83 1.66 1.96
N ALA A 29 -11.23 1.96 0.79
CA ALA A 29 -10.71 0.93 -0.10
C ALA A 29 -9.49 0.19 0.49
N LEU A 30 -8.60 0.91 1.21
CA LEU A 30 -7.43 0.31 1.85
C LEU A 30 -7.81 -0.60 3.03
N VAL A 31 -8.82 -0.24 3.81
CA VAL A 31 -9.31 -1.05 4.95
C VAL A 31 -10.05 -2.30 4.47
N ALA A 32 -10.61 -2.30 3.26
CA ALA A 32 -11.30 -3.46 2.72
C ALA A 32 -10.37 -4.69 2.55
N GLU A 33 -9.10 -4.49 2.22
CA GLU A 33 -8.13 -5.58 1.99
C GLU A 33 -7.84 -6.42 3.26
N PRO A 34 -7.49 -5.83 4.43
CA PRO A 34 -7.35 -6.58 5.67
C PRO A 34 -8.62 -7.33 6.09
N LEU A 35 -9.79 -6.72 5.89
CA LEU A 35 -11.07 -7.37 6.21
C LEU A 35 -11.31 -8.59 5.33
N PHE A 36 -10.92 -8.52 4.06
CA PHE A 36 -10.95 -9.65 3.13
C PHE A 36 -10.09 -10.81 3.65
N VAL A 37 -8.82 -10.55 4.02
CA VAL A 37 -7.91 -11.59 4.53
C VAL A 37 -8.43 -12.20 5.85
N MET A 38 -9.02 -11.39 6.72
CA MET A 38 -9.63 -11.87 7.96
C MET A 38 -10.83 -12.78 7.70
N ALA A 39 -11.72 -12.42 6.78
CA ALA A 39 -12.88 -13.23 6.43
C ALA A 39 -12.48 -14.57 5.81
N ASP A 40 -11.49 -14.57 4.91
CA ASP A 40 -10.95 -15.78 4.29
C ASP A 40 -10.31 -16.70 5.35
N SER A 41 -9.52 -16.14 6.26
CA SER A 41 -8.93 -16.89 7.38
C SER A 41 -9.99 -17.47 8.32
N ALA A 42 -11.08 -16.74 8.58
CA ALA A 42 -12.17 -17.23 9.41
C ALA A 42 -12.91 -18.39 8.74
N ILE A 43 -13.20 -18.30 7.44
CA ILE A 43 -13.87 -19.37 6.67
C ILE A 43 -13.01 -20.64 6.64
N VAL A 44 -11.72 -20.53 6.26
CA VAL A 44 -10.81 -21.67 6.17
C VAL A 44 -10.47 -22.24 7.57
N GLY A 45 -10.44 -21.39 8.59
CA GLY A 45 -10.18 -21.80 9.97
C GLY A 45 -11.17 -22.84 10.49
N HIS A 46 -12.42 -22.84 10.01
CA HIS A 46 -13.42 -23.84 10.37
C HIS A 46 -13.24 -25.19 9.65
N LEU A 47 -12.37 -25.27 8.63
CA LEU A 47 -12.02 -26.55 8.00
C LEU A 47 -11.01 -27.36 8.83
N GLY A 48 -10.21 -26.70 9.65
CA GLY A 48 -9.22 -27.33 10.52
C GLY A 48 -7.90 -26.56 10.60
N THR A 49 -7.11 -26.90 11.62
CA THR A 49 -5.85 -26.20 11.91
C THR A 49 -4.78 -26.40 10.82
N VAL A 50 -4.74 -27.56 10.18
CA VAL A 50 -3.76 -27.87 9.12
C VAL A 50 -4.05 -27.06 7.86
N GLN A 51 -5.33 -26.95 7.46
CA GLN A 51 -5.77 -26.15 6.33
C GLN A 51 -5.50 -24.65 6.59
N LEU A 52 -5.79 -24.17 7.80
CA LEU A 52 -5.51 -22.79 8.20
C LEU A 52 -4.01 -22.48 8.17
N ALA A 53 -3.15 -23.41 8.63
CA ALA A 53 -1.70 -23.27 8.53
C ALA A 53 -1.24 -23.19 7.06
N GLY A 54 -1.80 -24.04 6.20
CA GLY A 54 -1.54 -24.03 4.76
C GLY A 54 -1.95 -22.69 4.11
N LEU A 55 -3.15 -22.18 4.44
CA LEU A 55 -3.61 -20.86 4.02
C LEU A 55 -2.63 -19.75 4.47
N GLY A 56 -2.20 -19.79 5.74
CA GLY A 56 -1.30 -18.81 6.31
C GLY A 56 0.01 -18.67 5.52
N VAL A 57 0.66 -19.79 5.21
CA VAL A 57 1.91 -19.80 4.41
C VAL A 57 1.67 -19.30 2.99
N ALA A 58 0.63 -19.79 2.32
CA ALA A 58 0.33 -19.39 0.94
C ALA A 58 -0.08 -17.92 0.84
N SER A 59 -0.90 -17.43 1.78
CA SER A 59 -1.32 -16.02 1.84
C SER A 59 -0.15 -15.09 2.13
N ALA A 60 0.80 -15.47 2.98
CA ALA A 60 2.01 -14.68 3.23
C ALA A 60 2.85 -14.51 1.96
N LEU A 61 3.01 -15.58 1.16
CA LEU A 61 3.67 -15.52 -0.14
C LEU A 61 2.94 -14.60 -1.12
N LEU A 62 1.62 -14.79 -1.28
CA LEU A 62 0.80 -14.00 -2.20
C LEU A 62 0.77 -12.52 -1.83
N THR A 63 0.57 -12.21 -0.54
CA THR A 63 0.57 -10.83 -0.04
C THR A 63 1.93 -10.18 -0.24
N THR A 64 3.02 -10.89 -0.02
CA THR A 64 4.37 -10.40 -0.28
C THR A 64 4.55 -10.10 -1.77
N ALA A 65 4.17 -11.02 -2.65
CA ALA A 65 4.27 -10.84 -4.10
C ALA A 65 3.45 -9.62 -4.57
N VAL A 66 2.17 -9.55 -4.20
CA VAL A 66 1.28 -8.44 -4.62
C VAL A 66 1.77 -7.09 -4.09
N SER A 67 2.25 -7.04 -2.84
CA SER A 67 2.74 -5.80 -2.25
C SER A 67 3.98 -5.22 -2.92
N ILE A 68 4.80 -6.05 -3.55
CA ILE A 68 5.94 -5.60 -4.37
C ILE A 68 5.43 -4.81 -5.59
N PHE A 69 4.31 -5.22 -6.17
CA PHE A 69 3.77 -4.61 -7.39
C PHE A 69 2.84 -3.40 -7.15
N VAL A 70 2.67 -2.97 -5.91
CA VAL A 70 1.88 -1.77 -5.58
C VAL A 70 2.38 -0.51 -6.30
N PHE A 71 3.65 -0.50 -6.72
CA PHE A 71 4.22 0.58 -7.51
C PHE A 71 3.47 0.83 -8.84
N LEU A 72 2.79 -0.19 -9.39
CA LEU A 72 1.96 -0.04 -10.59
C LEU A 72 0.84 0.99 -10.37
N ALA A 73 0.17 0.92 -9.22
CA ALA A 73 -0.85 1.90 -8.88
C ALA A 73 -0.26 3.31 -8.74
N TYR A 74 0.87 3.44 -8.06
CA TYR A 74 1.50 4.74 -7.81
C TYR A 74 2.03 5.40 -9.09
N ALA A 75 2.78 4.66 -9.92
CA ALA A 75 3.31 5.16 -11.19
C ALA A 75 2.19 5.57 -12.14
N THR A 76 1.14 4.73 -12.25
CA THR A 76 -0.01 5.02 -13.11
C THR A 76 -0.79 6.24 -12.61
N THR A 77 -1.01 6.37 -11.29
CA THR A 77 -1.70 7.54 -10.73
C THR A 77 -0.99 8.85 -11.10
N ALA A 78 0.31 8.91 -10.90
CA ALA A 78 1.11 10.11 -11.20
C ALA A 78 1.07 10.47 -12.70
N ALA A 79 1.30 9.48 -13.56
CA ALA A 79 1.35 9.67 -15.01
C ALA A 79 -0.01 10.12 -15.58
N VAL A 80 -1.10 9.50 -15.13
CA VAL A 80 -2.47 9.87 -15.55
C VAL A 80 -2.85 11.24 -15.01
N ALA A 81 -2.61 11.54 -13.72
CA ALA A 81 -2.96 12.82 -13.10
C ALA A 81 -2.29 14.01 -13.80
N ARG A 82 -1.03 13.87 -14.22
CA ARG A 82 -0.31 14.90 -14.97
C ARG A 82 -0.97 15.19 -16.32
N ARG A 83 -1.31 14.17 -17.08
CA ARG A 83 -1.96 14.34 -18.39
C ARG A 83 -3.37 14.92 -18.26
N VAL A 84 -4.10 14.52 -17.22
CA VAL A 84 -5.38 15.15 -16.85
C VAL A 84 -5.21 16.63 -16.55
N GLY A 85 -4.18 17.00 -15.79
CA GLY A 85 -3.86 18.41 -15.51
C GLY A 85 -3.53 19.20 -16.76
N ALA A 86 -2.83 18.61 -17.72
CA ALA A 86 -2.50 19.20 -19.02
C ALA A 86 -3.72 19.31 -19.98
N GLY A 87 -4.90 18.82 -19.56
CA GLY A 87 -6.12 18.84 -20.39
C GLY A 87 -6.17 17.74 -21.45
N ASP A 88 -5.19 16.84 -21.52
CA ASP A 88 -5.12 15.75 -22.49
C ASP A 88 -5.67 14.44 -21.88
N LEU A 89 -6.99 14.33 -21.84
CA LEU A 89 -7.68 13.19 -21.28
C LEU A 89 -7.51 11.92 -22.14
N GLN A 90 -7.37 12.08 -23.46
CA GLN A 90 -7.11 10.96 -24.37
C GLN A 90 -5.75 10.32 -24.05
N ALA A 91 -4.68 11.11 -23.96
CA ALA A 91 -3.36 10.62 -23.60
C ALA A 91 -3.31 10.10 -22.15
N ALA A 92 -4.07 10.68 -21.22
CA ALA A 92 -4.19 10.19 -19.85
C ALA A 92 -4.73 8.75 -19.80
N ILE A 93 -5.81 8.49 -20.53
CA ILE A 93 -6.43 7.14 -20.58
C ILE A 93 -5.51 6.17 -21.32
N ARG A 94 -4.88 6.59 -22.43
CA ARG A 94 -3.90 5.76 -23.16
C ARG A 94 -2.75 5.33 -22.23
N GLN A 95 -2.18 6.26 -21.46
CA GLN A 95 -1.14 5.96 -20.48
C GLN A 95 -1.63 4.95 -19.42
N GLY A 96 -2.90 5.06 -19.01
CA GLY A 96 -3.53 4.09 -18.14
C GLY A 96 -3.61 2.69 -18.77
N MET A 97 -3.94 2.61 -20.07
CA MET A 97 -3.95 1.34 -20.81
C MET A 97 -2.57 0.70 -20.90
N ASP A 98 -1.51 1.50 -21.11
CA ASP A 98 -0.13 1.01 -21.11
C ASP A 98 0.25 0.41 -19.74
N GLY A 99 -0.18 1.05 -18.65
CA GLY A 99 -0.04 0.51 -17.29
C GLY A 99 -0.79 -0.81 -17.08
N ILE A 100 -1.99 -0.97 -17.64
CA ILE A 100 -2.76 -2.22 -17.59
C ILE A 100 -2.07 -3.33 -18.41
N TRP A 101 -1.56 -3.01 -19.58
CA TRP A 101 -0.79 -3.97 -20.39
C TRP A 101 0.50 -4.40 -19.68
N LEU A 102 1.21 -3.48 -19.04
CA LEU A 102 2.36 -3.81 -18.18
C LEU A 102 1.97 -4.74 -17.04
N ALA A 103 0.86 -4.46 -16.35
CA ALA A 103 0.32 -5.30 -15.29
C ALA A 103 0.02 -6.73 -15.77
N LEU A 104 -0.59 -6.87 -16.96
CA LEU A 104 -0.87 -8.15 -17.56
C LEU A 104 0.42 -8.93 -17.89
N LEU A 105 1.41 -8.27 -18.48
CA LEU A 105 2.72 -8.89 -18.80
C LEU A 105 3.44 -9.38 -17.55
N ILE A 106 3.49 -8.54 -16.50
CA ILE A 106 4.08 -8.92 -15.22
C ILE A 106 3.30 -10.07 -14.61
N GLY A 107 1.97 -10.00 -14.58
CA GLY A 107 1.12 -11.05 -14.03
C GLY A 107 1.30 -12.40 -14.72
N ALA A 108 1.38 -12.40 -16.05
CA ALA A 108 1.66 -13.60 -16.84
C ALA A 108 3.05 -14.18 -16.52
N THR A 109 4.07 -13.33 -16.38
CA THR A 109 5.42 -13.75 -16.00
C THR A 109 5.43 -14.35 -14.60
N VAL A 110 4.74 -13.74 -13.64
CA VAL A 110 4.66 -14.23 -12.25
C VAL A 110 3.96 -15.60 -12.20
N ILE A 111 2.86 -15.79 -12.93
CA ILE A 111 2.22 -17.11 -13.03
C ILE A 111 3.19 -18.15 -13.61
N ALA A 112 3.87 -17.82 -14.71
CA ALA A 112 4.79 -18.74 -15.36
C ALA A 112 5.93 -19.21 -14.42
N VAL A 113 6.30 -18.38 -13.44
CA VAL A 113 7.30 -18.72 -12.43
C VAL A 113 6.68 -19.42 -11.22
N VAL A 114 5.59 -18.90 -10.68
CA VAL A 114 5.00 -19.39 -9.41
C VAL A 114 4.35 -20.77 -9.57
N LEU A 115 3.66 -21.04 -10.68
CA LEU A 115 2.97 -22.32 -10.89
C LEU A 115 3.90 -23.55 -10.79
N PRO A 116 5.04 -23.59 -11.52
CA PRO A 116 5.96 -24.71 -11.44
C PRO A 116 6.76 -24.73 -10.13
N SER A 117 7.08 -23.57 -9.55
CA SER A 117 7.90 -23.46 -8.34
C SER A 117 7.10 -23.50 -7.04
N ALA A 118 5.77 -23.61 -7.08
CA ALA A 118 4.93 -23.55 -5.89
C ALA A 118 5.36 -24.49 -4.75
N PRO A 119 5.67 -25.80 -4.98
CA PRO A 119 6.12 -26.68 -3.91
C PRO A 119 7.44 -26.22 -3.28
N ALA A 120 8.40 -25.78 -4.11
CA ALA A 120 9.69 -25.29 -3.63
C ALA A 120 9.56 -24.01 -2.81
N LEU A 121 8.69 -23.09 -3.23
CA LEU A 121 8.38 -21.86 -2.51
C LEU A 121 7.74 -22.15 -1.16
N ILE A 122 6.77 -23.07 -1.10
CA ILE A 122 6.10 -23.45 0.14
C ILE A 122 7.09 -24.08 1.12
N ASN A 123 7.98 -24.97 0.66
CA ASN A 123 9.01 -25.60 1.49
C ASN A 123 10.02 -24.54 2.01
N LEU A 124 10.41 -23.57 1.17
CA LEU A 124 11.30 -22.48 1.55
C LEU A 124 10.71 -21.61 2.67
N PHE A 125 9.39 -21.45 2.68
CA PHE A 125 8.67 -20.71 3.72
C PHE A 125 8.37 -21.52 4.98
N GLY A 126 8.87 -22.77 5.08
CA GLY A 126 8.84 -23.56 6.29
C GLY A 126 7.48 -24.16 6.61
N ALA A 127 6.66 -24.48 5.60
CA ALA A 127 5.43 -25.22 5.81
C ALA A 127 5.75 -26.63 6.34
N SER A 128 4.96 -27.09 7.34
CA SER A 128 5.05 -28.47 7.81
C SER A 128 4.62 -29.46 6.72
N ASP A 129 5.12 -30.70 6.78
CA ASP A 129 4.80 -31.74 5.80
C ASP A 129 3.29 -31.98 5.66
N THR A 130 2.53 -31.77 6.73
CA THR A 130 1.06 -31.91 6.75
C THR A 130 0.36 -30.70 6.12
N ALA A 131 0.88 -29.49 6.26
CA ALA A 131 0.28 -28.27 5.72
C ALA A 131 0.73 -27.97 4.28
N ALA A 132 1.91 -28.46 3.85
CA ALA A 132 2.50 -28.18 2.55
C ALA A 132 1.58 -28.56 1.35
N PRO A 133 0.86 -29.68 1.33
CA PRO A 133 -0.07 -30.00 0.25
C PRO A 133 -1.21 -28.98 0.11
N TYR A 134 -1.79 -28.55 1.24
CA TYR A 134 -2.85 -27.54 1.27
C TYR A 134 -2.34 -26.17 0.83
N ALA A 135 -1.17 -25.75 1.33
CA ALA A 135 -0.51 -24.51 0.94
C ALA A 135 -0.18 -24.49 -0.56
N THR A 136 0.34 -25.60 -1.10
CA THR A 136 0.67 -25.73 -2.53
C THR A 136 -0.58 -25.65 -3.41
N THR A 137 -1.66 -26.34 -3.02
CA THR A 137 -2.94 -26.29 -3.73
C THR A 137 -3.49 -24.86 -3.74
N TYR A 138 -3.53 -24.21 -2.58
CA TYR A 138 -4.00 -22.83 -2.47
C TYR A 138 -3.14 -21.87 -3.30
N LEU A 139 -1.81 -21.96 -3.20
CA LEU A 139 -0.89 -21.09 -3.94
C LEU A 139 -1.03 -21.26 -5.46
N ARG A 140 -1.12 -22.48 -5.96
CA ARG A 140 -1.28 -22.76 -7.39
C ARG A 140 -2.57 -22.17 -7.95
N ILE A 141 -3.69 -22.39 -7.26
CA ILE A 141 -4.98 -21.86 -7.70
C ILE A 141 -4.98 -20.33 -7.61
N SER A 142 -4.62 -19.77 -6.44
CA SER A 142 -4.65 -18.33 -6.19
C SER A 142 -3.67 -17.56 -7.08
N SER A 143 -2.57 -18.17 -7.55
CA SER A 143 -1.64 -17.54 -8.49
C SER A 143 -2.31 -17.15 -9.82
N LEU A 144 -3.38 -17.87 -10.23
CA LEU A 144 -4.17 -17.51 -11.42
C LEU A 144 -4.92 -16.17 -11.25
N GLY A 145 -5.08 -15.71 -10.02
CA GLY A 145 -5.66 -14.40 -9.72
C GLY A 145 -4.64 -13.25 -9.74
N ILE A 146 -3.32 -13.53 -9.76
CA ILE A 146 -2.28 -12.48 -9.72
C ILE A 146 -2.43 -11.48 -10.88
N PRO A 147 -2.61 -11.87 -12.16
CA PRO A 147 -2.80 -10.91 -13.24
C PRO A 147 -4.02 -10.02 -13.02
N ALA A 148 -5.13 -10.61 -12.55
CA ALA A 148 -6.33 -9.85 -12.23
C ALA A 148 -6.04 -8.80 -11.14
N MET A 149 -5.33 -9.17 -10.08
CA MET A 149 -4.96 -8.25 -9.00
C MET A 149 -4.02 -7.14 -9.48
N LEU A 150 -3.07 -7.44 -10.36
CA LEU A 150 -2.19 -6.42 -10.96
C LEU A 150 -2.96 -5.47 -11.89
N ILE A 151 -3.93 -5.98 -12.65
CA ILE A 151 -4.85 -5.15 -13.43
C ILE A 151 -5.66 -4.23 -12.50
N VAL A 152 -6.17 -4.75 -11.39
CA VAL A 152 -6.88 -3.96 -10.36
C VAL A 152 -5.99 -2.84 -9.82
N LEU A 153 -4.72 -3.12 -9.51
CA LEU A 153 -3.76 -2.10 -9.06
C LEU A 153 -3.53 -1.00 -10.11
N ALA A 154 -3.24 -1.39 -11.36
CA ALA A 154 -3.02 -0.43 -12.44
C ALA A 154 -4.28 0.41 -12.73
N ALA A 155 -5.45 -0.23 -12.85
CA ALA A 155 -6.71 0.44 -13.10
C ALA A 155 -7.17 1.34 -11.93
N THR A 156 -6.90 0.93 -10.69
CA THR A 156 -7.06 1.80 -9.51
C THR A 156 -6.19 3.04 -9.65
N GLY A 157 -4.96 2.89 -10.12
CA GLY A 157 -4.06 4.01 -10.42
C GLY A 157 -4.64 4.95 -11.49
N VAL A 158 -5.22 4.40 -12.56
CA VAL A 158 -5.92 5.21 -13.59
C VAL A 158 -7.03 6.04 -12.96
N LEU A 159 -7.93 5.41 -12.21
CA LEU A 159 -9.08 6.11 -11.62
C LEU A 159 -8.66 7.14 -10.58
N ARG A 160 -7.66 6.85 -9.75
CA ARG A 160 -7.07 7.83 -8.82
C ARG A 160 -6.47 9.01 -9.55
N GLY A 161 -5.75 8.77 -10.66
CA GLY A 161 -5.21 9.83 -11.52
C GLY A 161 -6.30 10.69 -12.16
N LEU A 162 -7.45 10.09 -12.53
CA LEU A 162 -8.65 10.77 -12.96
C LEU A 162 -9.45 11.41 -11.80
N GLN A 163 -8.90 11.40 -10.59
CA GLN A 163 -9.51 11.90 -9.34
C GLN A 163 -10.83 11.21 -8.95
N ASN A 164 -10.99 9.97 -9.36
CA ASN A 164 -12.11 9.13 -8.99
C ASN A 164 -11.65 8.04 -7.99
N THR A 165 -11.77 8.31 -6.70
CA THR A 165 -11.47 7.35 -5.63
C THR A 165 -12.71 6.59 -5.14
N LYS A 166 -13.91 7.00 -5.56
CA LYS A 166 -15.16 6.34 -5.18
C LYS A 166 -15.35 5.01 -5.90
N THR A 167 -15.07 4.95 -7.20
CA THR A 167 -15.17 3.69 -7.96
C THR A 167 -14.26 2.60 -7.38
N PRO A 168 -12.96 2.84 -7.08
CA PRO A 168 -12.13 1.90 -6.34
C PRO A 168 -12.75 1.40 -5.03
N LEU A 169 -13.35 2.28 -4.23
CA LEU A 169 -14.02 1.88 -3.00
C LEU A 169 -15.19 0.92 -3.25
N TYR A 170 -16.08 1.25 -4.20
CA TYR A 170 -17.21 0.39 -4.50
C TYR A 170 -16.79 -0.96 -5.06
N VAL A 171 -15.76 -1.00 -5.93
CA VAL A 171 -15.22 -2.25 -6.46
C VAL A 171 -14.57 -3.08 -5.34
N ALA A 172 -13.83 -2.46 -4.42
CA ALA A 172 -13.22 -3.16 -3.29
C ALA A 172 -14.29 -3.78 -2.37
N ILE A 173 -15.34 -3.03 -2.02
CA ILE A 173 -16.44 -3.54 -1.16
C ILE A 173 -17.20 -4.66 -1.87
N SER A 174 -17.57 -4.48 -3.15
CA SER A 174 -18.30 -5.51 -3.90
C SER A 174 -17.45 -6.77 -4.11
N GLY A 175 -16.14 -6.60 -4.36
CA GLY A 175 -15.20 -7.71 -4.45
C GLY A 175 -15.05 -8.49 -3.15
N PHE A 176 -14.99 -7.78 -2.01
CA PHE A 176 -14.98 -8.40 -0.68
C PHE A 176 -16.24 -9.22 -0.42
N VAL A 177 -17.42 -8.64 -0.65
CA VAL A 177 -18.70 -9.34 -0.46
C VAL A 177 -18.80 -10.55 -1.40
N ALA A 178 -18.46 -10.39 -2.68
CA ALA A 178 -18.48 -11.48 -3.66
C ALA A 178 -17.52 -12.61 -3.24
N ASN A 179 -16.31 -12.29 -2.79
CA ASN A 179 -15.36 -13.29 -2.30
C ASN A 179 -15.92 -14.06 -1.09
N ALA A 180 -16.44 -13.35 -0.08
CA ALA A 180 -16.99 -14.00 1.11
C ALA A 180 -18.14 -14.97 0.74
N VAL A 181 -19.05 -14.55 -0.15
CA VAL A 181 -20.14 -15.40 -0.61
C VAL A 181 -19.62 -16.59 -1.42
N LEU A 182 -18.69 -16.35 -2.36
CA LEU A 182 -18.09 -17.42 -3.17
C LEU A 182 -17.34 -18.42 -2.30
N ASN A 183 -16.59 -17.96 -1.29
CA ASN A 183 -15.88 -18.82 -0.37
C ASN A 183 -16.87 -19.70 0.41
N LEU A 184 -17.95 -19.14 0.97
CA LEU A 184 -18.97 -19.94 1.65
C LEU A 184 -19.61 -21.00 0.75
N VAL A 185 -19.95 -20.63 -0.49
CA VAL A 185 -20.56 -21.55 -1.47
C VAL A 185 -19.58 -22.62 -1.91
N LEU A 186 -18.34 -22.27 -2.25
CA LEU A 186 -17.37 -23.21 -2.80
C LEU A 186 -16.71 -24.08 -1.71
N VAL A 187 -16.47 -23.53 -0.55
CA VAL A 187 -15.85 -24.27 0.58
C VAL A 187 -16.83 -25.28 1.16
N TYR A 188 -18.05 -24.83 1.49
CA TYR A 188 -19.01 -25.66 2.23
C TYR A 188 -20.13 -26.19 1.32
N GLY A 189 -20.62 -25.41 0.34
CA GLY A 189 -21.70 -25.83 -0.55
C GLY A 189 -21.27 -26.85 -1.60
N ALA A 190 -20.07 -26.64 -2.19
CA ALA A 190 -19.48 -27.54 -3.18
C ALA A 190 -18.46 -28.52 -2.60
N ASP A 191 -18.21 -28.45 -1.28
CA ASP A 191 -17.27 -29.31 -0.51
C ASP A 191 -15.83 -29.32 -1.08
N LEU A 192 -15.40 -28.20 -1.65
CA LEU A 192 -14.07 -28.04 -2.24
C LEU A 192 -12.98 -27.71 -1.19
N GLY A 193 -13.35 -27.49 0.07
CA GLY A 193 -12.43 -27.16 1.15
C GLY A 193 -11.54 -25.95 0.82
N ILE A 194 -10.23 -26.04 1.08
CA ILE A 194 -9.27 -24.96 0.84
C ILE A 194 -9.17 -24.58 -0.67
N ALA A 195 -9.35 -25.51 -1.57
CA ALA A 195 -9.39 -25.21 -3.01
C ALA A 195 -10.60 -24.33 -3.37
N GLY A 196 -11.73 -24.48 -2.66
CA GLY A 196 -12.92 -23.65 -2.79
C GLY A 196 -12.64 -22.20 -2.41
N SER A 197 -11.93 -21.96 -1.31
CA SER A 197 -11.49 -20.60 -0.91
C SER A 197 -10.55 -19.99 -1.96
N ALA A 198 -9.58 -20.75 -2.47
CA ALA A 198 -8.69 -20.27 -3.52
C ALA A 198 -9.44 -19.87 -4.80
N TRP A 199 -10.37 -20.71 -5.28
CA TRP A 199 -11.20 -20.39 -6.44
C TRP A 199 -12.14 -19.21 -6.20
N GLY A 200 -12.75 -19.11 -5.02
CA GLY A 200 -13.58 -17.96 -4.65
C GLY A 200 -12.80 -16.65 -4.74
N THR A 201 -11.57 -16.66 -4.27
CA THR A 201 -10.65 -15.51 -4.37
C THR A 201 -10.31 -15.17 -5.81
N VAL A 202 -9.94 -16.15 -6.63
CA VAL A 202 -9.61 -15.93 -8.05
C VAL A 202 -10.81 -15.39 -8.83
N ILE A 203 -12.00 -15.94 -8.65
CA ILE A 203 -13.23 -15.48 -9.32
C ILE A 203 -13.56 -14.05 -8.91
N ALA A 204 -13.47 -13.72 -7.60
CA ALA A 204 -13.70 -12.36 -7.13
C ALA A 204 -12.69 -11.37 -7.70
N GLN A 205 -11.40 -11.72 -7.76
CA GLN A 205 -10.34 -10.88 -8.32
C GLN A 205 -10.55 -10.62 -9.82
N TRP A 206 -10.88 -11.64 -10.62
CA TRP A 206 -11.22 -11.47 -12.04
C TRP A 206 -12.52 -10.69 -12.24
N GLY A 207 -13.50 -10.85 -11.35
CA GLY A 207 -14.72 -10.03 -11.32
C GLY A 207 -14.40 -8.56 -11.11
N MET A 208 -13.57 -8.22 -10.11
CA MET A 208 -13.09 -6.85 -9.89
C MET A 208 -12.32 -6.31 -11.11
N ALA A 209 -11.38 -7.09 -11.66
CA ALA A 209 -10.61 -6.71 -12.84
C ALA A 209 -11.53 -6.43 -14.05
N ALA A 210 -12.55 -7.26 -14.26
CA ALA A 210 -13.54 -7.07 -15.33
C ALA A 210 -14.31 -5.76 -15.18
N VAL A 211 -14.76 -5.42 -13.96
CA VAL A 211 -15.44 -4.14 -13.69
C VAL A 211 -14.52 -2.96 -14.00
N TYR A 212 -13.28 -2.99 -13.54
CA TYR A 212 -12.30 -1.95 -13.84
C TYR A 212 -12.03 -1.83 -15.33
N LEU A 213 -11.82 -2.96 -16.03
CA LEU A 213 -11.58 -2.95 -17.47
C LEU A 213 -12.78 -2.36 -18.23
N VAL A 214 -14.01 -2.71 -17.85
CA VAL A 214 -15.22 -2.12 -18.45
C VAL A 214 -15.23 -0.60 -18.26
N VAL A 215 -14.90 -0.10 -17.07
CA VAL A 215 -14.88 1.34 -16.79
C VAL A 215 -13.80 2.04 -17.63
N VAL A 216 -12.57 1.51 -17.66
CA VAL A 216 -11.45 2.11 -18.40
C VAL A 216 -11.66 2.03 -19.91
N VAL A 217 -12.13 0.88 -20.43
CA VAL A 217 -12.41 0.69 -21.87
C VAL A 217 -13.55 1.60 -22.34
N ARG A 218 -14.62 1.74 -21.56
CA ARG A 218 -15.69 2.71 -21.86
C ARG A 218 -15.16 4.14 -21.90
N GLY A 219 -14.30 4.49 -20.95
CA GLY A 219 -13.60 5.79 -20.95
C GLY A 219 -12.74 5.96 -22.19
N ALA A 220 -11.95 4.96 -22.57
CA ALA A 220 -11.10 4.99 -23.76
C ALA A 220 -11.90 5.20 -25.05
N ARG A 221 -12.99 4.44 -25.23
CA ARG A 221 -13.88 4.58 -26.40
C ARG A 221 -14.54 5.95 -26.47
N ARG A 222 -14.97 6.53 -25.35
CA ARG A 222 -15.59 7.86 -25.30
C ARG A 222 -14.63 8.98 -25.67
N HIS A 223 -13.34 8.84 -25.37
CA HIS A 223 -12.33 9.85 -25.62
C HIS A 223 -11.40 9.52 -26.79
N GLY A 224 -11.72 8.48 -27.59
CA GLY A 224 -10.95 8.09 -28.77
C GLY A 224 -9.53 7.58 -28.45
N ALA A 225 -9.29 7.09 -27.22
CA ALA A 225 -8.00 6.53 -26.84
C ALA A 225 -7.84 5.10 -27.36
N SER A 226 -6.65 4.78 -27.90
CA SER A 226 -6.33 3.45 -28.38
C SER A 226 -6.27 2.45 -27.22
N LEU A 227 -6.83 1.25 -27.46
CA LEU A 227 -6.75 0.10 -26.54
C LEU A 227 -5.57 -0.83 -26.86
N ALA A 228 -4.97 -0.67 -28.05
CA ALA A 228 -3.87 -1.52 -28.49
C ALA A 228 -2.62 -1.32 -27.60
N PRO A 229 -1.86 -2.40 -27.34
CA PRO A 229 -0.61 -2.29 -26.62
C PRO A 229 0.39 -1.42 -27.40
N ASP A 230 1.07 -0.52 -26.69
CA ASP A 230 2.16 0.29 -27.22
C ASP A 230 3.46 -0.06 -26.48
N ALA A 231 4.38 -0.69 -27.19
CA ALA A 231 5.65 -1.13 -26.61
C ALA A 231 6.45 0.04 -26.00
N ALA A 232 6.41 1.23 -26.62
CA ALA A 232 7.06 2.42 -26.11
C ALA A 232 6.40 2.93 -24.83
N GLY A 233 5.05 2.99 -24.78
CA GLY A 233 4.28 3.39 -23.62
C GLY A 233 4.42 2.39 -22.45
N ILE A 234 4.40 1.09 -22.75
CA ILE A 234 4.62 0.02 -21.74
C ILE A 234 6.04 0.14 -21.15
N ARG A 235 7.07 0.33 -21.99
CA ARG A 235 8.44 0.53 -21.54
C ARG A 235 8.58 1.81 -20.68
N ALA A 236 7.96 2.91 -21.08
CA ALA A 236 7.96 4.14 -20.32
C ALA A 236 7.28 3.95 -18.94
N SER A 237 6.16 3.23 -18.90
CA SER A 237 5.48 2.87 -17.64
C SER A 237 6.36 2.02 -16.72
N ALA A 238 7.09 1.04 -17.28
CA ALA A 238 8.04 0.21 -16.53
C ALA A 238 9.20 1.04 -15.98
N GLN A 239 9.77 1.94 -16.79
CA GLN A 239 10.86 2.84 -16.37
C GLN A 239 10.42 3.80 -15.27
N ALA A 240 9.21 4.35 -15.36
CA ALA A 240 8.65 5.21 -14.31
C ALA A 240 8.37 4.43 -13.01
N GLY A 241 8.00 3.15 -13.13
CA GLY A 241 7.72 2.28 -11.99
C GLY A 241 8.97 1.72 -11.30
N ALA A 242 10.06 1.50 -12.02
CA ALA A 242 11.27 0.85 -11.50
C ALA A 242 11.86 1.52 -10.25
N PRO A 243 11.99 2.85 -10.16
CA PRO A 243 12.45 3.50 -8.93
C PRO A 243 11.49 3.30 -7.75
N LEU A 244 10.18 3.26 -7.99
CA LEU A 244 9.18 3.01 -6.95
C LEU A 244 9.23 1.56 -6.47
N LEU A 245 9.59 0.62 -7.35
CA LEU A 245 9.87 -0.76 -6.97
C LEU A 245 11.07 -0.83 -6.01
N VAL A 246 12.19 -0.17 -6.32
CA VAL A 246 13.36 -0.08 -5.43
C VAL A 246 12.97 0.48 -4.06
N ARG A 247 12.18 1.57 -4.05
CA ARG A 247 11.64 2.15 -2.82
C ARG A 247 10.82 1.12 -2.01
N THR A 248 9.94 0.38 -2.66
CA THR A 248 9.06 -0.60 -2.01
C THR A 248 9.85 -1.78 -1.46
N LEU A 249 10.81 -2.30 -2.22
CA LEU A 249 11.71 -3.38 -1.76
C LEU A 249 12.55 -2.96 -0.56
N SER A 250 13.09 -1.73 -0.57
CA SER A 250 13.84 -1.19 0.56
C SER A 250 12.98 -1.07 1.83
N LEU A 251 11.73 -0.63 1.71
CA LEU A 251 10.79 -0.59 2.83
C LEU A 251 10.48 -2.00 3.36
N ARG A 252 10.27 -2.96 2.48
CA ARG A 252 10.05 -4.37 2.86
C ARG A 252 11.26 -4.96 3.58
N ALA A 253 12.47 -4.68 3.09
CA ALA A 253 13.70 -5.09 3.75
C ALA A 253 13.79 -4.54 5.18
N ILE A 254 13.46 -3.27 5.39
CA ILE A 254 13.41 -2.64 6.73
C ILE A 254 12.47 -3.42 7.66
N LEU A 255 11.23 -3.68 7.22
CA LEU A 255 10.24 -4.39 8.04
C LEU A 255 10.67 -5.81 8.35
N LEU A 256 11.25 -6.54 7.39
CA LEU A 256 11.76 -7.89 7.60
C LEU A 256 12.94 -7.91 8.57
N ILE A 257 13.86 -6.95 8.48
CA ILE A 257 15.01 -6.84 9.40
C ILE A 257 14.51 -6.50 10.81
N ALA A 258 13.55 -5.57 10.96
CA ALA A 258 12.95 -5.27 12.25
C ALA A 258 12.33 -6.51 12.90
N THR A 259 11.57 -7.29 12.14
CA THR A 259 10.96 -8.55 12.60
C THR A 259 12.04 -9.59 12.96
N ALA A 260 13.09 -9.74 12.14
CA ALA A 260 14.19 -10.66 12.40
C ALA A 260 14.98 -10.27 13.66
N VAL A 261 15.16 -8.97 13.92
CA VAL A 261 15.80 -8.50 15.16
C VAL A 261 14.89 -8.78 16.35
N ALA A 262 13.58 -8.48 16.27
CA ALA A 262 12.63 -8.77 17.34
C ALA A 262 12.60 -10.27 17.69
N ALA A 263 12.66 -11.16 16.68
CA ALA A 263 12.72 -12.60 16.88
C ALA A 263 13.98 -13.08 17.64
N ARG A 264 15.10 -12.34 17.52
CA ARG A 264 16.34 -12.66 18.26
C ARG A 264 16.34 -12.19 19.71
N LEU A 265 15.40 -11.32 20.08
CA LEU A 265 15.28 -10.83 21.47
C LEU A 265 14.51 -11.81 22.34
N GLY A 266 13.56 -12.58 21.78
CA GLY A 266 12.81 -13.61 22.50
C GLY A 266 11.36 -13.72 22.03
N ASP A 267 10.65 -14.74 22.54
CA ASP A 267 9.29 -15.04 22.11
C ASP A 267 8.29 -13.96 22.52
N ALA A 268 8.47 -13.33 23.68
CA ALA A 268 7.63 -12.22 24.12
C ALA A 268 7.83 -10.97 23.25
N ASP A 269 9.08 -10.68 22.85
CA ASP A 269 9.43 -9.54 22.00
C ASP A 269 8.85 -9.69 20.59
N ILE A 270 8.98 -10.87 19.97
CA ILE A 270 8.42 -11.09 18.63
C ILE A 270 6.89 -11.09 18.66
N ALA A 271 6.24 -11.66 19.68
CA ALA A 271 4.79 -11.62 19.84
C ALA A 271 4.29 -10.17 19.99
N ALA A 272 4.93 -9.38 20.87
CA ALA A 272 4.63 -7.97 21.06
C ALA A 272 4.88 -7.16 19.76
N HIS A 273 5.99 -7.44 19.04
CA HIS A 273 6.30 -6.81 17.75
C HIS A 273 5.20 -7.03 16.72
N GLN A 274 4.67 -8.25 16.59
CA GLN A 274 3.60 -8.56 15.62
C GLN A 274 2.31 -7.80 15.94
N ILE A 275 1.93 -7.70 17.21
CA ILE A 275 0.77 -6.91 17.65
C ILE A 275 0.96 -5.44 17.26
N ILE A 276 2.13 -4.87 17.60
CA ILE A 276 2.45 -3.47 17.31
C ILE A 276 2.54 -3.21 15.81
N LEU A 277 3.13 -4.13 15.03
CA LEU A 277 3.24 -4.01 13.58
C LEU A 277 1.87 -4.02 12.90
N SER A 278 0.93 -4.84 13.41
CA SER A 278 -0.46 -4.84 12.93
C SER A 278 -1.16 -3.51 13.18
N LEU A 279 -1.00 -2.94 14.36
CA LEU A 279 -1.51 -1.61 14.68
C LEU A 279 -0.86 -0.53 13.79
N TRP A 280 0.47 -0.56 13.68
CA TRP A 280 1.21 0.39 12.86
C TRP A 280 0.77 0.36 11.39
N SER A 281 0.49 -0.84 10.85
CA SER A 281 -0.04 -1.01 9.50
C SER A 281 -1.43 -0.40 9.32
N LEU A 282 -2.31 -0.56 10.33
CA LEU A 282 -3.63 0.06 10.31
C LEU A 282 -3.54 1.60 10.32
N LEU A 283 -2.65 2.16 11.16
CA LEU A 283 -2.40 3.61 11.20
C LEU A 283 -1.82 4.11 9.88
N ALA A 284 -0.94 3.32 9.26
CA ALA A 284 -0.35 3.62 7.96
C ALA A 284 -1.40 3.76 6.86
N PHE A 285 -2.48 2.95 6.84
CA PHE A 285 -3.56 3.09 5.86
C PHE A 285 -4.27 4.45 5.96
N ALA A 286 -4.46 4.99 7.17
CA ALA A 286 -5.06 6.30 7.34
C ALA A 286 -4.18 7.42 6.76
N LEU A 287 -2.87 7.32 6.94
CA LEU A 287 -1.89 8.28 6.41
C LEU A 287 -1.69 8.09 4.89
N ASP A 288 -1.70 6.86 4.40
CA ASP A 288 -1.56 6.54 2.97
C ASP A 288 -2.78 7.03 2.16
N ALA A 289 -3.95 7.07 2.75
CA ALA A 289 -5.13 7.66 2.12
C ALA A 289 -4.91 9.14 1.77
N ILE A 290 -4.24 9.90 2.65
CA ILE A 290 -3.86 11.31 2.36
C ILE A 290 -2.76 11.35 1.30
N ALA A 291 -1.80 10.43 1.33
CA ALA A 291 -0.76 10.32 0.32
C ALA A 291 -1.33 10.05 -1.08
N ILE A 292 -2.34 9.15 -1.18
CA ILE A 292 -3.05 8.87 -2.44
C ILE A 292 -3.74 10.13 -2.98
N ALA A 293 -4.43 10.88 -2.11
CA ALA A 293 -5.00 12.18 -2.52
C ALA A 293 -3.90 13.13 -3.01
N GLY A 294 -2.73 13.12 -2.34
CA GLY A 294 -1.57 13.92 -2.72
C GLY A 294 -1.05 13.62 -4.11
N GLN A 295 -0.93 12.35 -4.46
CA GLN A 295 -0.48 11.95 -5.78
C GLN A 295 -1.36 12.53 -6.89
N ALA A 296 -2.68 12.40 -6.74
CA ALA A 296 -3.64 12.85 -7.73
C ALA A 296 -3.69 14.40 -7.82
N ILE A 297 -3.71 15.09 -6.69
CA ILE A 297 -3.78 16.54 -6.61
C ILE A 297 -2.51 17.17 -7.17
N ILE A 298 -1.34 16.74 -6.72
CA ILE A 298 -0.05 17.31 -7.15
C ILE A 298 0.23 16.99 -8.61
N GLY A 299 -0.03 15.75 -9.06
CA GLY A 299 0.09 15.42 -10.48
C GLY A 299 -0.74 16.35 -11.38
N ARG A 300 -1.99 16.60 -10.99
CA ARG A 300 -2.88 17.50 -11.72
C ARG A 300 -2.36 18.95 -11.76
N TYR A 301 -1.95 19.54 -10.62
CA TYR A 301 -1.43 20.92 -10.59
C TYR A 301 -0.17 21.06 -11.45
N LEU A 302 0.76 20.10 -11.37
CA LEU A 302 1.98 20.13 -12.17
C LEU A 302 1.71 19.91 -13.66
N GLY A 303 0.73 19.06 -14.00
CA GLY A 303 0.26 18.87 -15.36
C GLY A 303 -0.39 20.13 -15.95
N ALA A 304 -1.13 20.88 -15.12
CA ALA A 304 -1.77 22.15 -15.49
C ALA A 304 -0.82 23.35 -15.55
N ASP A 305 0.48 23.12 -15.42
CA ASP A 305 1.50 24.18 -15.36
C ASP A 305 1.26 25.20 -14.23
N ASP A 306 0.72 24.73 -13.08
CA ASP A 306 0.48 25.54 -11.88
C ASP A 306 1.43 25.13 -10.72
N PRO A 307 2.67 25.63 -10.73
CA PRO A 307 3.64 25.35 -9.67
C PRO A 307 3.28 26.00 -8.33
N GLN A 308 2.50 27.09 -8.35
CA GLN A 308 2.09 27.78 -7.12
C GLN A 308 0.98 27.01 -6.42
N GLY A 309 -0.02 26.52 -7.17
CA GLY A 309 -1.06 25.63 -6.67
C GLY A 309 -0.48 24.34 -6.11
N ALA A 310 0.48 23.72 -6.79
CA ALA A 310 1.17 22.52 -6.31
C ALA A 310 1.87 22.75 -4.95
N ARG A 311 2.60 23.87 -4.78
CA ARG A 311 3.25 24.23 -3.52
C ARG A 311 2.24 24.56 -2.41
N ALA A 312 1.15 25.22 -2.73
CA ALA A 312 0.09 25.57 -1.77
C ALA A 312 -0.62 24.28 -1.29
N ALA A 313 -0.98 23.38 -2.22
CA ALA A 313 -1.55 22.08 -1.91
C ALA A 313 -0.59 21.23 -1.04
N CYS A 314 0.68 21.12 -1.41
CA CYS A 314 1.70 20.40 -0.63
C CYS A 314 1.75 20.92 0.81
N ARG A 315 1.85 22.23 1.04
CA ARG A 315 1.85 22.81 2.39
C ARG A 315 0.59 22.47 3.17
N ARG A 316 -0.57 22.52 2.53
CA ARG A 316 -1.85 22.19 3.20
C ARG A 316 -1.94 20.73 3.57
N MET A 317 -1.49 19.86 2.70
CA MET A 317 -1.46 18.40 2.94
C MET A 317 -0.50 18.01 4.05
N VAL A 318 0.68 18.67 4.16
CA VAL A 318 1.60 18.46 5.30
C VAL A 318 0.92 18.86 6.61
N GLN A 319 0.15 19.96 6.64
CA GLN A 319 -0.63 20.34 7.83
C GLN A 319 -1.66 19.26 8.19
N TRP A 320 -2.37 18.69 7.21
CA TRP A 320 -3.27 17.58 7.42
C TRP A 320 -2.55 16.33 7.94
N GLY A 321 -1.38 16.00 7.34
CA GLY A 321 -0.56 14.87 7.79
C GLY A 321 -0.13 15.00 9.24
N ILE A 322 0.33 16.19 9.66
CA ILE A 322 0.71 16.45 11.05
C ILE A 322 -0.52 16.33 11.96
N ALA A 323 -1.65 16.96 11.60
CA ALA A 323 -2.86 16.95 12.41
C ALA A 323 -3.39 15.51 12.60
N VAL A 324 -3.52 14.75 11.51
CA VAL A 324 -3.95 13.35 11.56
C VAL A 324 -2.94 12.51 12.33
N GLY A 325 -1.62 12.69 12.10
CA GLY A 325 -0.58 11.99 12.85
C GLY A 325 -0.67 12.26 14.36
N VAL A 326 -0.89 13.51 14.79
CA VAL A 326 -1.11 13.83 16.21
C VAL A 326 -2.35 13.12 16.76
N VAL A 327 -3.47 13.16 16.03
CA VAL A 327 -4.71 12.48 16.45
C VAL A 327 -4.47 10.98 16.57
N LEU A 328 -3.82 10.34 15.59
CA LEU A 328 -3.50 8.91 15.62
C LEU A 328 -2.55 8.57 16.78
N GLY A 329 -1.53 9.39 17.04
CA GLY A 329 -0.62 9.21 18.18
C GLY A 329 -1.37 9.28 19.52
N LEU A 330 -2.25 10.26 19.69
CA LEU A 330 -3.10 10.37 20.89
C LEU A 330 -4.05 9.17 21.01
N LEU A 331 -4.67 8.72 19.92
CA LEU A 331 -5.51 7.52 19.92
C LEU A 331 -4.74 6.29 20.37
N VAL A 332 -3.49 6.08 19.92
CA VAL A 332 -2.65 4.97 20.37
C VAL A 332 -2.41 5.05 21.87
N ILE A 333 -2.03 6.21 22.40
CA ILE A 333 -1.78 6.38 23.85
C ILE A 333 -3.03 6.10 24.67
N LEU A 334 -4.18 6.62 24.26
CA LEU A 334 -5.45 6.50 24.99
C LEU A 334 -6.03 5.08 24.89
N SER A 335 -5.89 4.41 23.74
CA SER A 335 -6.46 3.09 23.51
C SER A 335 -5.57 1.93 24.00
N ARG A 336 -4.29 2.14 24.28
CA ARG A 336 -3.36 1.08 24.68
C ARG A 336 -3.85 0.16 25.81
N PRO A 337 -4.53 0.63 26.87
CA PRO A 337 -5.01 -0.24 27.94
C PRO A 337 -6.19 -1.12 27.50
N LEU A 338 -6.93 -0.72 26.46
CA LEU A 338 -8.04 -1.47 25.86
C LEU A 338 -7.58 -2.37 24.73
N PHE A 339 -6.58 -1.92 23.94
CA PHE A 339 -6.10 -2.60 22.74
C PHE A 339 -5.30 -3.87 23.05
N LEU A 340 -4.31 -3.80 23.96
CA LEU A 340 -3.44 -4.94 24.26
C LEU A 340 -4.19 -6.17 24.80
N PRO A 341 -5.16 -6.04 25.73
CA PRO A 341 -5.93 -7.18 26.21
C PRO A 341 -6.75 -7.92 25.13
N LEU A 342 -7.06 -7.26 24.02
CA LEU A 342 -7.75 -7.89 22.89
C LEU A 342 -6.87 -8.90 22.12
N PHE A 343 -5.54 -8.72 22.17
CA PHE A 343 -4.60 -9.53 21.41
C PHE A 343 -3.88 -10.58 22.24
N THR A 344 -3.69 -10.33 23.53
CA THR A 344 -2.96 -11.26 24.42
C THR A 344 -3.43 -11.15 25.86
N SER A 345 -3.45 -12.30 26.54
CA SER A 345 -3.61 -12.38 27.98
C SER A 345 -2.28 -12.40 28.74
N ASP A 346 -1.17 -12.67 28.04
CA ASP A 346 0.17 -12.82 28.63
C ASP A 346 0.68 -11.48 29.19
N PRO A 347 0.98 -11.37 30.49
CA PRO A 347 1.50 -10.16 31.11
C PRO A 347 2.86 -9.76 30.54
N THR A 348 3.74 -10.72 30.23
CA THR A 348 5.09 -10.46 29.73
C THR A 348 5.05 -9.77 28.37
N VAL A 349 4.17 -10.25 27.48
CA VAL A 349 3.95 -9.62 26.15
C VAL A 349 3.39 -8.21 26.29
N LYS A 350 2.44 -7.99 27.24
CA LYS A 350 1.88 -6.67 27.51
C LYS A 350 2.93 -5.70 28.02
N ASP A 351 3.74 -6.09 28.99
CA ASP A 351 4.78 -5.28 29.59
C ASP A 351 5.87 -4.91 28.58
N THR A 352 6.21 -5.84 27.67
CA THR A 352 7.12 -5.59 26.55
C THR A 352 6.53 -4.65 25.50
N ALA A 353 5.24 -4.73 25.21
CA ALA A 353 4.57 -3.93 24.19
C ALA A 353 4.32 -2.48 24.63
N LEU A 354 4.01 -2.23 25.91
CA LEU A 354 3.60 -0.91 26.40
C LEU A 354 4.60 0.21 26.11
N PRO A 355 5.91 0.10 26.41
CA PRO A 355 6.88 1.16 26.11
C PRO A 355 7.12 1.30 24.59
N ALA A 356 7.07 0.22 23.84
CA ALA A 356 7.21 0.25 22.37
C ALA A 356 6.03 0.97 21.70
N LEU A 357 4.80 0.84 22.22
CA LEU A 357 3.63 1.59 21.76
C LEU A 357 3.77 3.10 21.94
N ILE A 358 4.48 3.53 22.97
CA ILE A 358 4.79 4.97 23.15
C ILE A 358 5.66 5.47 22.00
N MET A 359 6.68 4.68 21.59
CA MET A 359 7.51 5.02 20.43
C MET A 359 6.66 5.12 19.14
N VAL A 360 5.73 4.18 18.95
CA VAL A 360 4.79 4.24 17.82
C VAL A 360 3.95 5.51 17.87
N ALA A 361 3.38 5.86 19.02
CA ALA A 361 2.55 7.04 19.17
C ALA A 361 3.32 8.34 18.89
N LEU A 362 4.52 8.48 19.45
CA LEU A 362 5.38 9.62 19.23
C LEU A 362 5.86 9.76 17.78
N SER A 363 5.99 8.64 17.06
CA SER A 363 6.37 8.65 15.65
C SER A 363 5.23 9.07 14.70
N GLN A 364 3.95 9.03 15.11
CA GLN A 364 2.82 9.28 14.21
C GLN A 364 2.82 10.67 13.55
N PRO A 365 3.15 11.78 14.22
CA PRO A 365 3.27 13.07 13.54
C PRO A 365 4.39 13.09 12.49
N ILE A 366 5.49 12.39 12.74
CA ILE A 366 6.60 12.21 11.78
C ILE A 366 6.10 11.38 10.59
N CYS A 367 5.41 10.25 10.86
CA CYS A 367 4.79 9.41 9.84
C CYS A 367 3.82 10.23 8.98
N GLY A 368 2.99 11.10 9.58
CA GLY A 368 2.07 11.97 8.85
C GLY A 368 2.77 12.84 7.80
N VAL A 369 3.89 13.46 8.17
CA VAL A 369 4.71 14.24 7.23
C VAL A 369 5.32 13.35 6.15
N VAL A 370 5.87 12.20 6.52
CA VAL A 370 6.53 11.24 5.62
C VAL A 370 5.56 10.72 4.56
N TYR A 371 4.40 10.20 4.97
CA TYR A 371 3.42 9.65 4.03
C TYR A 371 2.91 10.71 3.05
N VAL A 372 2.60 11.90 3.56
CA VAL A 372 2.15 13.01 2.71
C VAL A 372 3.22 13.42 1.70
N LEU A 373 4.46 13.66 2.13
CA LEU A 373 5.52 14.06 1.21
C LEU A 373 5.90 12.95 0.23
N ASP A 374 5.82 11.70 0.64
CA ASP A 374 5.95 10.55 -0.26
C ASP A 374 4.90 10.61 -1.38
N GLY A 375 3.62 10.80 -1.02
CA GLY A 375 2.53 10.97 -1.97
C GLY A 375 2.73 12.17 -2.90
N VAL A 376 3.14 13.32 -2.36
CA VAL A 376 3.45 14.53 -3.13
C VAL A 376 4.56 14.28 -4.14
N LEU A 377 5.68 13.68 -3.74
CA LEU A 377 6.81 13.42 -4.62
C LEU A 377 6.51 12.31 -5.65
N MET A 378 5.71 11.29 -5.27
CA MET A 378 5.18 10.32 -6.25
C MET A 378 4.31 11.00 -7.29
N GLY A 379 3.38 11.87 -6.89
CA GLY A 379 2.54 12.66 -7.80
C GLY A 379 3.35 13.61 -8.69
N ALA A 380 4.45 14.13 -8.17
CA ALA A 380 5.41 14.92 -8.95
C ALA A 380 6.26 14.06 -9.90
N GLY A 381 6.18 12.74 -9.88
CA GLY A 381 7.00 11.83 -10.68
C GLY A 381 8.46 11.78 -10.24
N ASP A 382 8.78 12.13 -8.97
CA ASP A 382 10.15 12.17 -8.44
C ASP A 382 10.61 10.80 -7.92
N GLY A 383 10.27 9.74 -8.65
CA GLY A 383 10.59 8.35 -8.32
C GLY A 383 12.07 8.09 -8.05
N PRO A 384 13.01 8.54 -8.92
CA PRO A 384 14.43 8.33 -8.69
C PRO A 384 14.93 8.90 -7.36
N TYR A 385 14.45 10.08 -6.97
CA TYR A 385 14.78 10.66 -5.67
C TYR A 385 14.23 9.83 -4.52
N LEU A 386 12.97 9.38 -4.61
CA LEU A 386 12.34 8.53 -3.60
C LEU A 386 13.09 7.20 -3.40
N ALA A 387 13.55 6.59 -4.49
CA ALA A 387 14.38 5.38 -4.43
C ALA A 387 15.69 5.65 -3.69
N GLY A 388 16.42 6.70 -4.06
CA GLY A 388 17.68 7.08 -3.40
C GLY A 388 17.49 7.42 -1.91
N ALA A 389 16.47 8.21 -1.59
CA ALA A 389 16.14 8.55 -0.20
C ALA A 389 15.83 7.31 0.64
N MET A 390 15.15 6.32 0.04
CA MET A 390 14.81 5.09 0.74
C MET A 390 16.02 4.18 0.93
N LEU A 391 16.95 4.12 -0.02
CA LEU A 391 18.23 3.43 0.14
C LEU A 391 19.09 4.05 1.25
N VAL A 392 19.15 5.38 1.34
CA VAL A 392 19.82 6.08 2.45
C VAL A 392 19.15 5.72 3.79
N THR A 393 17.83 5.69 3.81
CA THR A 393 17.05 5.30 5.00
C THR A 393 17.38 3.87 5.44
N LEU A 394 17.42 2.93 4.48
CA LEU A 394 17.78 1.54 4.72
C LEU A 394 19.22 1.43 5.29
N ALA A 395 20.17 2.15 4.68
CA ALA A 395 21.56 2.16 5.12
C ALA A 395 21.76 2.69 6.54
N VAL A 396 20.92 3.63 7.00
CA VAL A 396 20.93 4.12 8.38
C VAL A 396 20.20 3.16 9.33
N PHE A 397 19.09 2.59 8.88
CA PHE A 397 18.27 1.69 9.70
C PHE A 397 18.96 0.37 10.01
N VAL A 398 19.63 -0.25 9.03
CA VAL A 398 20.24 -1.58 9.20
C VAL A 398 21.23 -1.63 10.37
N PRO A 399 22.26 -0.76 10.44
CA PRO A 399 23.17 -0.76 11.58
C PRO A 399 22.45 -0.43 12.89
N ALA A 400 21.53 0.54 12.90
CA ALA A 400 20.77 0.88 14.09
C ALA A 400 19.98 -0.31 14.65
N ALA A 401 19.30 -1.08 13.79
CA ALA A 401 18.54 -2.24 14.18
C ALA A 401 19.43 -3.41 14.64
N LEU A 402 20.54 -3.68 13.94
CA LEU A 402 21.45 -4.78 14.25
C LEU A 402 22.24 -4.56 15.55
N LEU A 403 22.43 -3.30 15.96
CA LEU A 403 23.09 -2.95 17.23
C LEU A 403 22.17 -3.13 18.45
N VAL A 404 20.85 -3.21 18.26
CA VAL A 404 19.89 -3.36 19.40
C VAL A 404 20.22 -4.56 20.30
N PRO A 405 20.38 -5.80 19.78
CA PRO A 405 20.74 -6.93 20.61
C PRO A 405 22.16 -6.81 21.22
N ALA A 406 23.09 -6.22 20.48
CA ALA A 406 24.48 -6.07 20.93
C ALA A 406 24.63 -5.17 22.18
N PHE A 407 23.73 -4.20 22.35
CA PHE A 407 23.71 -3.29 23.50
C PHE A 407 22.65 -3.67 24.55
N GLY A 408 22.08 -4.88 24.47
CA GLY A 408 21.05 -5.36 25.41
C GLY A 408 19.73 -4.58 25.30
N GLY A 409 19.48 -3.94 24.16
CA GLY A 409 18.22 -3.25 23.89
C GLY A 409 17.09 -4.23 23.67
N GLY A 410 15.90 -3.97 24.26
CA GLY A 410 14.68 -4.74 24.04
C GLY A 410 13.86 -4.23 22.85
N LEU A 411 12.60 -4.68 22.76
CA LEU A 411 11.67 -4.30 21.69
C LEU A 411 11.50 -2.78 21.54
N THR A 412 11.54 -2.04 22.64
CA THR A 412 11.47 -0.56 22.63
C THR A 412 12.59 0.06 21.79
N ALA A 413 13.81 -0.50 21.86
CA ALA A 413 14.92 -0.02 21.05
C ALA A 413 14.75 -0.36 19.55
N VAL A 414 14.12 -1.49 19.21
CA VAL A 414 13.73 -1.80 17.82
C VAL A 414 12.76 -0.74 17.29
N TRP A 415 11.74 -0.37 18.07
CA TRP A 415 10.77 0.66 17.67
C TRP A 415 11.35 2.08 17.72
N ALA A 416 12.36 2.33 18.54
CA ALA A 416 13.16 3.55 18.47
C ALA A 416 13.97 3.63 17.17
N ALA A 417 14.56 2.51 16.70
CA ALA A 417 15.23 2.44 15.41
C ALA A 417 14.22 2.63 14.24
N MET A 418 12.98 2.09 14.35
CA MET A 418 11.91 2.37 13.40
C MET A 418 11.51 3.87 13.39
N THR A 419 11.49 4.51 14.54
CA THR A 419 11.23 5.96 14.65
C THR A 419 12.36 6.76 14.02
N LEU A 420 13.62 6.37 14.26
CA LEU A 420 14.80 6.95 13.60
C LEU A 420 14.70 6.82 12.07
N MET A 421 14.33 5.65 11.58
CA MET A 421 14.08 5.41 10.15
C MET A 421 13.05 6.41 9.60
N MET A 422 11.92 6.62 10.30
CA MET A 422 10.92 7.60 9.89
C MET A 422 11.45 9.05 9.96
N ALA A 423 12.29 9.37 10.93
CA ALA A 423 12.92 10.69 11.04
C ALA A 423 13.90 10.95 9.88
N VAL A 424 14.72 9.97 9.50
CA VAL A 424 15.62 10.06 8.33
C VAL A 424 14.81 10.23 7.03
N ARG A 425 13.72 9.47 6.85
CA ARG A 425 12.80 9.68 5.73
C ARG A 425 12.22 11.09 5.73
N MET A 426 11.72 11.54 6.87
CA MET A 426 11.19 12.90 6.99
C MET A 426 12.22 13.95 6.59
N LEU A 427 13.45 13.82 7.05
CA LEU A 427 14.54 14.75 6.74
C LEU A 427 14.81 14.79 5.23
N THR A 428 15.02 13.63 4.60
CA THR A 428 15.30 13.55 3.15
C THR A 428 14.15 14.12 2.32
N LEU A 429 12.90 13.77 2.65
CA LEU A 429 11.72 14.26 1.95
C LEU A 429 11.49 15.77 2.15
N LEU A 430 11.71 16.30 3.36
CA LEU A 430 11.63 17.74 3.64
C LEU A 430 12.71 18.54 2.90
N LEU A 431 13.94 18.04 2.85
CA LEU A 431 15.02 18.65 2.07
C LEU A 431 14.64 18.74 0.60
N ARG A 432 14.06 17.67 0.03
CA ARG A 432 13.58 17.69 -1.36
C ARG A 432 12.43 18.65 -1.55
N ALA A 433 11.44 18.63 -0.65
CA ALA A 433 10.29 19.53 -0.73
C ALA A 433 10.70 21.01 -0.66
N ARG A 434 11.66 21.35 0.21
CA ARG A 434 12.18 22.73 0.35
C ARG A 434 13.04 23.19 -0.84
N SER A 435 13.78 22.27 -1.47
CA SER A 435 14.65 22.61 -2.62
C SER A 435 13.86 23.08 -3.85
N GLY A 436 12.56 22.82 -3.93
CA GLY A 436 11.72 23.13 -5.08
C GLY A 436 12.01 22.31 -6.35
N ARG A 437 13.05 21.45 -6.35
CA ARG A 437 13.46 20.65 -7.52
C ARG A 437 12.43 19.59 -7.94
N TRP A 438 11.46 19.28 -7.11
CA TRP A 438 10.35 18.37 -7.43
C TRP A 438 9.27 19.03 -8.29
N VAL A 439 9.22 20.39 -8.32
CA VAL A 439 8.21 21.17 -9.04
C VAL A 439 8.65 21.30 -10.50
N VAL A 440 8.48 20.21 -11.24
CA VAL A 440 8.68 20.15 -12.69
C VAL A 440 7.31 20.07 -13.33
N THR A 441 6.92 21.08 -14.11
CA THR A 441 5.61 21.19 -14.76
C THR A 441 5.58 20.45 -16.10
N GLY A 442 4.38 20.23 -16.63
CA GLY A 442 4.14 19.57 -17.92
C GLY A 442 3.47 18.19 -17.80
N ALA A 443 2.98 17.69 -18.92
CA ALA A 443 2.25 16.43 -19.03
C ALA A 443 3.10 15.20 -18.69
N THR A 444 4.41 15.29 -18.83
CA THR A 444 5.39 14.25 -18.50
C THR A 444 6.52 14.84 -17.67
N ARG A 445 7.30 13.97 -17.03
CA ARG A 445 8.53 14.36 -16.34
C ARG A 445 9.70 13.60 -16.95
#